data_2581e25d41916ee5c48573b896d002ae
#
_entry.id   2581e25d41916ee5c48573b896d002ae
#
_cell.length_a   1.000
_cell.length_b   1.000
_cell.length_c   1.000
_cell.angle_alpha   90.00
_cell.angle_beta   90.00
_cell.angle_gamma   90.00
#
_symmetry.space_group_name_H-M   'P 1'
#
loop_
_entity.id
_entity.type
_entity.pdbx_description
1 polymer ?
#
loop_
_entity_poly.entity_id
_entity_poly.type
_entity_poly.pdbx_seq_one_letter_code
_entity_poly.pdbx_strand_id
1 'polypeptide(L)'
;AAKVSVRKILACVLAAGTVLTGAAVLLPADAQPAAAASENMRLDVKLRTNEQRVALLRDCGWEVIEEPRGEREVQIPEEFDEVYQSYNQIQLAQGLDLTPCRGRRATLYTYEITNHPSGEQGVTANLLVRRGKLIAADVSSPQADGFVHGLREHPSEPQDTP
;
A
#
# COMPACT_ATOMS: atom_id res chain seq x y z
N ALA A 1 -16.65 10.37 -14.81
CA ALA A 1 -15.75 9.72 -13.86
C ALA A 1 -14.84 8.74 -14.63
N ALA A 2 -13.61 9.14 -14.91
CA ALA A 2 -12.63 8.28 -15.57
C ALA A 2 -12.22 7.17 -14.58
N LYS A 3 -12.58 5.93 -14.87
CA LYS A 3 -12.06 4.75 -14.17
C LYS A 3 -10.59 4.62 -14.57
N VAL A 4 -9.69 5.07 -13.73
CA VAL A 4 -8.25 4.85 -13.91
C VAL A 4 -7.99 3.36 -13.75
N SER A 5 -7.54 2.73 -14.82
CA SER A 5 -7.26 1.28 -14.81
C SER A 5 -6.08 0.99 -13.90
N VAL A 6 -6.28 0.13 -12.91
CA VAL A 6 -5.25 -0.35 -11.96
C VAL A 6 -4.02 -0.92 -12.68
N ARG A 7 -4.20 -1.47 -13.89
CA ARG A 7 -3.08 -1.89 -14.75
C ARG A 7 -2.09 -0.77 -15.04
N LYS A 8 -2.55 0.46 -15.23
CA LYS A 8 -1.67 1.60 -15.52
C LYS A 8 -0.94 2.06 -14.27
N ILE A 9 -1.62 2.09 -13.13
CA ILE A 9 -0.99 2.42 -11.83
C ILE A 9 -0.01 1.32 -11.43
N LEU A 10 -0.41 0.05 -11.57
CA LEU A 10 0.41 -1.11 -11.27
C LEU A 10 1.59 -1.25 -12.25
N ALA A 11 1.42 -0.91 -13.54
CA ALA A 11 2.48 -0.95 -14.54
C ALA A 11 3.57 0.10 -14.31
N CYS A 12 3.22 1.28 -13.76
CA CYS A 12 4.22 2.28 -13.36
C CYS A 12 5.05 1.81 -12.15
N VAL A 13 4.54 0.83 -11.39
CA VAL A 13 5.17 0.30 -10.18
C VAL A 13 5.68 -1.14 -10.38
N LEU A 14 5.17 -1.91 -11.37
CA LEU A 14 5.42 -3.34 -11.57
C LEU A 14 6.27 -3.68 -12.81
N ALA A 15 7.42 -3.09 -13.00
CA ALA A 15 8.40 -3.64 -13.94
C ALA A 15 9.34 -4.62 -13.23
N ALA A 16 9.10 -5.91 -13.46
CA ALA A 16 9.94 -7.09 -13.24
C ALA A 16 10.27 -7.55 -11.79
N GLY A 17 10.00 -8.80 -11.51
CA GLY A 17 10.66 -9.56 -10.45
C GLY A 17 9.96 -10.84 -10.02
N THR A 18 10.57 -11.92 -10.27
CA THR A 18 10.36 -13.35 -10.02
C THR A 18 9.79 -13.76 -8.65
N VAL A 19 8.95 -14.79 -8.69
CA VAL A 19 8.34 -15.55 -7.60
C VAL A 19 9.37 -16.33 -6.76
N LEU A 20 9.21 -16.33 -5.43
CA LEU A 20 9.72 -17.37 -4.55
C LEU A 20 8.67 -17.72 -3.49
N THR A 21 8.32 -18.98 -3.47
CA THR A 21 7.39 -19.66 -2.55
C THR A 21 8.00 -19.90 -1.17
N GLY A 22 7.22 -19.75 -0.11
CA GLY A 22 7.61 -20.16 1.25
C GLY A 22 6.49 -20.12 2.28
N ALA A 23 6.27 -21.25 2.84
CA ALA A 23 5.39 -21.84 3.85
C ALA A 23 4.70 -20.95 4.91
N ALA A 24 3.45 -21.32 5.20
CA ALA A 24 2.58 -20.82 6.25
C ALA A 24 2.98 -21.33 7.65
N VAL A 25 2.91 -20.45 8.65
CA VAL A 25 2.85 -20.81 10.07
C VAL A 25 1.61 -20.16 10.69
N LEU A 26 0.75 -21.00 11.26
CA LEU A 26 -0.47 -20.61 11.97
C LEU A 26 -0.14 -20.12 13.38
N LEU A 27 -0.66 -18.96 13.78
CA LEU A 27 -0.75 -18.50 15.16
C LEU A 27 -2.15 -17.95 15.47
N PRO A 28 -2.65 -18.05 16.71
CA PRO A 28 -4.05 -17.83 17.04
C PRO A 28 -4.40 -16.36 17.19
N ALA A 29 -5.67 -16.06 16.83
CA ALA A 29 -6.26 -14.76 16.86
C ALA A 29 -6.74 -14.37 18.28
N ASP A 30 -6.34 -13.17 18.71
CA ASP A 30 -7.12 -12.35 19.62
C ASP A 30 -7.19 -10.94 18.99
N ALA A 31 -8.23 -10.71 18.20
CA ALA A 31 -8.45 -9.48 17.49
C ALA A 31 -9.36 -8.54 18.28
N GLN A 32 -8.81 -7.43 18.74
CA GLN A 32 -9.59 -6.28 19.17
C GLN A 32 -9.71 -5.30 17.99
N PRO A 33 -10.87 -4.63 17.77
CA PRO A 33 -11.07 -3.76 16.63
C PRO A 33 -10.28 -2.46 16.77
N ALA A 34 -9.23 -2.32 15.97
CA ALA A 34 -8.38 -1.14 15.90
C ALA A 34 -8.97 0.01 15.04
N ALA A 35 -10.23 -0.04 14.69
CA ALA A 35 -10.86 0.89 13.75
C ALA A 35 -10.94 2.35 14.24
N ALA A 36 -10.76 2.63 15.53
CA ALA A 36 -10.92 3.99 16.08
C ALA A 36 -9.63 4.81 16.20
N ALA A 37 -8.46 4.20 16.01
CA ALA A 37 -7.16 4.87 16.18
C ALA A 37 -6.59 5.46 14.87
N SER A 38 -7.20 5.13 13.73
CA SER A 38 -6.64 5.37 12.40
C SER A 38 -6.76 6.82 11.90
N GLU A 39 -7.72 7.60 12.39
CA GLU A 39 -8.04 8.91 11.78
C GLU A 39 -7.03 10.03 12.07
N ASN A 40 -6.23 9.93 13.13
CA ASN A 40 -5.30 11.00 13.56
C ASN A 40 -3.81 10.65 13.38
N MET A 41 -3.47 9.48 12.85
CA MET A 41 -2.09 9.09 12.68
C MET A 41 -1.46 9.79 11.48
N ARG A 42 -0.38 10.53 11.73
CA ARG A 42 0.42 11.13 10.66
C ARG A 42 1.24 10.05 9.97
N LEU A 43 1.12 9.96 8.65
CA LEU A 43 1.96 9.08 7.82
C LEU A 43 3.36 9.66 7.55
N ASP A 44 3.66 10.89 8.00
CA ASP A 44 4.99 11.48 7.91
C ASP A 44 5.94 10.83 8.95
N VAL A 45 6.29 9.58 8.72
CA VAL A 45 7.04 8.74 9.64
C VAL A 45 8.36 8.27 9.04
N LYS A 46 9.33 7.98 9.91
CA LYS A 46 10.59 7.35 9.50
C LYS A 46 10.42 5.83 9.45
N LEU A 47 10.77 5.25 8.31
CA LEU A 47 10.64 3.81 8.04
C LEU A 47 11.99 3.26 7.56
N ARG A 48 12.95 3.15 8.47
CA ARG A 48 14.29 2.67 8.15
C ARG A 48 14.43 1.15 8.25
N THR A 49 13.65 0.53 9.12
CA THR A 49 13.71 -0.91 9.37
C THR A 49 12.42 -1.61 8.99
N ASN A 50 12.48 -2.93 8.83
CA ASN A 50 11.31 -3.74 8.53
C ASN A 50 10.26 -3.66 9.65
N GLU A 51 10.70 -3.71 10.90
CA GLU A 51 9.84 -3.63 12.07
C GLU A 51 9.03 -2.32 12.09
N GLN A 52 9.66 -1.20 11.71
CA GLN A 52 8.97 0.09 11.62
C GLN A 52 7.89 0.10 10.52
N ARG A 53 8.15 -0.56 9.37
CA ARG A 53 7.18 -0.68 8.28
C ARG A 53 6.00 -1.56 8.69
N VAL A 54 6.28 -2.72 9.28
CA VAL A 54 5.24 -3.64 9.78
C VAL A 54 4.42 -2.99 10.89
N ALA A 55 5.07 -2.28 11.82
CA ALA A 55 4.37 -1.54 12.88
C ALA A 55 3.42 -0.49 12.30
N LEU A 56 3.85 0.30 11.32
CA LEU A 56 2.98 1.26 10.63
C LEU A 56 1.75 0.60 10.02
N LEU A 57 1.94 -0.53 9.34
CA LEU A 57 0.82 -1.26 8.70
C LEU A 57 -0.17 -1.75 9.75
N ARG A 58 0.32 -2.28 10.86
CA ARG A 58 -0.52 -2.71 12.01
C ARG A 58 -1.25 -1.54 12.66
N ASP A 59 -0.56 -0.42 12.84
CA ASP A 59 -1.17 0.81 13.38
C ASP A 59 -2.27 1.36 12.45
N CYS A 60 -2.15 1.10 11.15
CA CYS A 60 -3.21 1.37 10.17
C CYS A 60 -4.33 0.30 10.17
N GLY A 61 -4.26 -0.74 11.00
CA GLY A 61 -5.27 -1.81 11.11
C GLY A 61 -5.07 -2.97 10.14
N TRP A 62 -3.93 -3.02 9.43
CA TRP A 62 -3.64 -4.10 8.49
C TRP A 62 -2.85 -5.22 9.15
N GLU A 63 -3.34 -6.45 9.04
CA GLU A 63 -2.55 -7.64 9.31
C GLU A 63 -1.76 -8.01 8.07
N VAL A 64 -0.45 -8.15 8.22
CA VAL A 64 0.44 -8.41 7.10
C VAL A 64 1.40 -9.55 7.39
N ILE A 65 1.83 -10.23 6.34
CA ILE A 65 3.00 -11.10 6.41
C ILE A 65 4.22 -10.21 6.63
N GLU A 66 4.94 -10.41 7.73
CA GLU A 66 6.03 -9.51 8.17
C GLU A 66 7.22 -9.45 7.20
N GLU A 67 7.47 -10.53 6.46
CA GLU A 67 8.46 -10.53 5.41
C GLU A 67 7.90 -9.85 4.16
N PRO A 68 8.57 -8.81 3.63
CA PRO A 68 8.09 -8.14 2.44
C PRO A 68 8.09 -9.10 1.25
N ARG A 69 6.98 -9.14 0.54
CA ARG A 69 6.86 -9.90 -0.72
C ARG A 69 7.77 -9.38 -1.82
N GLY A 70 8.16 -8.11 -1.72
CA GLY A 70 9.07 -7.48 -2.66
C GLY A 70 9.70 -6.20 -2.09
N GLU A 71 10.95 -6.00 -2.48
CA GLU A 71 11.69 -4.77 -2.26
C GLU A 71 12.38 -4.39 -3.58
N ARG A 72 12.17 -3.17 -4.06
CA ARG A 72 12.80 -2.72 -5.30
C ARG A 72 12.97 -1.21 -5.36
N GLU A 73 14.02 -0.77 -6.05
CA GLU A 73 14.20 0.64 -6.39
C GLU A 73 13.28 1.02 -7.56
N VAL A 74 12.61 2.16 -7.44
CA VAL A 74 11.74 2.74 -8.45
C VAL A 74 12.13 4.20 -8.71
N GLN A 75 11.96 4.62 -9.96
CA GLN A 75 12.14 6.01 -10.39
C GLN A 75 10.79 6.70 -10.40
N ILE A 76 10.65 7.79 -9.62
CA ILE A 76 9.48 8.66 -9.69
C ILE A 76 9.60 9.53 -10.95
N PRO A 77 8.59 9.60 -11.82
CA PRO A 77 8.66 10.41 -13.04
C PRO A 77 8.94 11.89 -12.74
N GLU A 78 9.61 12.56 -13.66
CA GLU A 78 9.78 14.03 -13.61
C GLU A 78 8.48 14.75 -13.93
N GLU A 79 7.71 14.21 -14.87
CA GLU A 79 6.38 14.69 -15.25
C GLU A 79 5.33 13.66 -14.86
N PHE A 80 4.27 14.10 -14.20
CA PHE A 80 3.17 13.23 -13.82
C PHE A 80 2.13 13.23 -14.94
N ASP A 81 1.96 12.10 -15.61
CA ASP A 81 0.83 11.84 -16.49
C ASP A 81 -0.49 11.74 -15.69
N GLU A 82 -1.61 11.55 -16.36
CA GLU A 82 -2.94 11.44 -15.74
C GLU A 82 -3.00 10.30 -14.68
N VAL A 83 -2.28 9.20 -14.93
CA VAL A 83 -2.22 8.05 -14.03
C VAL A 83 -1.48 8.40 -12.75
N TYR A 84 -0.32 9.03 -12.90
CA TYR A 84 0.48 9.44 -11.74
C TYR A 84 -0.15 10.58 -10.96
N GLN A 85 -0.85 11.50 -11.65
CA GLN A 85 -1.65 12.55 -10.99
C GLN A 85 -2.77 11.94 -10.16
N SER A 86 -3.51 10.97 -10.71
CA SER A 86 -4.57 10.25 -9.98
C SER A 86 -4.02 9.49 -8.79
N TYR A 87 -2.87 8.84 -8.92
CA TYR A 87 -2.18 8.19 -7.82
C TYR A 87 -1.76 9.19 -6.74
N ASN A 88 -1.24 10.37 -7.14
CA ASN A 88 -0.87 11.41 -6.17
C ASN A 88 -2.08 11.98 -5.43
N GLN A 89 -3.28 12.00 -6.03
CA GLN A 89 -4.51 12.40 -5.32
C GLN A 89 -4.80 11.46 -4.13
N ILE A 90 -4.59 10.16 -4.29
CA ILE A 90 -4.70 9.20 -3.18
C ILE A 90 -3.70 9.54 -2.07
N GLN A 91 -2.49 9.96 -2.44
CA GLN A 91 -1.45 10.34 -1.49
C GLN A 91 -1.81 11.64 -0.75
N LEU A 92 -2.27 12.64 -1.47
CA LEU A 92 -2.70 13.93 -0.89
C LEU A 92 -3.85 13.74 0.10
N ALA A 93 -4.82 12.86 -0.19
CA ALA A 93 -5.93 12.55 0.69
C ALA A 93 -5.48 11.98 2.05
N GLN A 94 -4.32 11.35 2.11
CA GLN A 94 -3.74 10.80 3.35
C GLN A 94 -2.57 11.62 3.91
N GLY A 95 -2.36 12.84 3.40
CA GLY A 95 -1.35 13.79 3.89
C GLY A 95 0.06 13.52 3.39
N LEU A 96 0.20 12.74 2.30
CA LEU A 96 1.45 12.53 1.58
C LEU A 96 1.43 13.28 0.24
N ASP A 97 2.59 13.62 -0.31
CA ASP A 97 2.70 14.28 -1.61
C ASP A 97 3.95 13.81 -2.34
N LEU A 98 3.78 13.28 -3.54
CA LEU A 98 4.88 12.84 -4.40
C LEU A 98 5.48 13.98 -5.23
N THR A 99 4.81 15.12 -5.32
CA THR A 99 5.26 16.27 -6.14
C THR A 99 6.71 16.70 -5.83
N PRO A 100 7.13 16.81 -4.54
CA PRO A 100 8.53 17.17 -4.22
C PRO A 100 9.54 16.08 -4.56
N CYS A 101 9.07 14.88 -4.88
CA CYS A 101 9.90 13.71 -5.18
C CYS A 101 10.04 13.41 -6.68
N ARG A 102 9.54 14.27 -7.54
CA ARG A 102 9.68 14.14 -9.01
C ARG A 102 11.13 13.92 -9.42
N GLY A 103 11.37 13.01 -10.36
CA GLY A 103 12.69 12.67 -10.86
C GLY A 103 13.60 11.98 -9.83
N ARG A 104 13.09 11.59 -8.68
CA ARG A 104 13.88 10.96 -7.61
C ARG A 104 13.68 9.46 -7.56
N ARG A 105 14.68 8.77 -7.00
CA ARG A 105 14.57 7.33 -6.72
C ARG A 105 14.07 7.12 -5.29
N ALA A 106 13.32 6.05 -5.13
CA ALA A 106 12.80 5.59 -3.86
C ALA A 106 12.77 4.06 -3.84
N THR A 107 12.63 3.47 -2.67
CA THR A 107 12.47 2.02 -2.50
C THR A 107 11.00 1.72 -2.25
N LEU A 108 10.45 0.82 -3.05
CA LEU A 108 9.12 0.28 -2.87
C LEU A 108 9.21 -1.02 -2.09
N TYR A 109 8.50 -1.07 -0.95
CA TYR A 109 8.28 -2.27 -0.16
C TYR A 109 6.84 -2.74 -0.32
N THR A 110 6.64 -4.02 -0.61
CA THR A 110 5.31 -4.61 -0.82
C THR A 110 5.08 -5.70 0.22
N TYR A 111 3.99 -5.61 0.97
CA TYR A 111 3.57 -6.58 1.98
C TYR A 111 2.23 -7.19 1.61
N GLU A 112 2.05 -8.49 1.84
CA GLU A 112 0.76 -9.14 1.65
C GLU A 112 -0.13 -8.87 2.86
N ILE A 113 -1.36 -8.40 2.60
CA ILE A 113 -2.40 -8.17 3.61
C ILE A 113 -3.25 -9.43 3.73
N THR A 114 -3.53 -9.83 4.97
CA THR A 114 -4.31 -11.05 5.27
C THR A 114 -5.73 -10.77 5.75
N ASN A 115 -6.03 -9.53 6.15
CA ASN A 115 -7.32 -9.13 6.72
C ASN A 115 -8.08 -8.08 5.89
N HIS A 116 -7.84 -8.02 4.58
CA HIS A 116 -8.57 -7.05 3.75
C HIS A 116 -10.05 -7.44 3.64
N PRO A 117 -11.01 -6.50 3.85
CA PRO A 117 -12.45 -6.80 3.92
C PRO A 117 -13.06 -7.29 2.59
N SER A 118 -12.40 -7.09 1.45
CA SER A 118 -12.85 -7.66 0.17
C SER A 118 -12.81 -9.20 0.13
N GLY A 119 -12.07 -9.82 1.04
CA GLY A 119 -11.84 -11.27 1.00
C GLY A 119 -10.93 -11.74 -0.16
N GLU A 120 -10.41 -10.81 -0.97
CA GLU A 120 -9.48 -11.14 -2.05
C GLU A 120 -8.13 -11.60 -1.48
N GLN A 121 -7.60 -12.68 -2.05
CA GLN A 121 -6.23 -13.12 -1.74
C GLN A 121 -5.20 -12.34 -2.56
N GLY A 122 -4.05 -12.07 -1.96
CA GLY A 122 -2.96 -11.39 -2.63
C GLY A 122 -3.10 -9.87 -2.68
N VAL A 123 -4.00 -9.30 -1.89
CA VAL A 123 -4.05 -7.85 -1.65
C VAL A 123 -2.74 -7.42 -1.01
N THR A 124 -2.19 -6.30 -1.44
CA THR A 124 -0.90 -5.81 -0.96
C THR A 124 -0.97 -4.39 -0.42
N ALA A 125 -0.21 -4.15 0.64
CA ALA A 125 0.17 -2.81 1.06
C ALA A 125 1.52 -2.46 0.44
N ASN A 126 1.60 -1.30 -0.19
CA ASN A 126 2.78 -0.78 -0.85
C ASN A 126 3.26 0.46 -0.09
N LEU A 127 4.54 0.48 0.29
CA LEU A 127 5.18 1.59 0.98
C LEU A 127 6.34 2.11 0.13
N LEU A 128 6.24 3.33 -0.34
CA LEU A 128 7.32 3.99 -1.07
C LEU A 128 8.14 4.82 -0.09
N VAL A 129 9.39 4.42 0.10
CA VAL A 129 10.29 5.01 1.11
C VAL A 129 11.48 5.66 0.42
N ARG A 130 11.77 6.90 0.78
CA ARG A 130 12.93 7.65 0.31
C ARG A 130 13.72 8.21 1.47
N ARG A 131 15.02 7.90 1.54
CA ARG A 131 15.92 8.33 2.63
C ARG A 131 15.36 7.99 4.03
N GLY A 132 14.72 6.82 4.14
CA GLY A 132 14.11 6.35 5.38
C GLY A 132 12.83 7.07 5.78
N LYS A 133 12.18 7.81 4.87
CA LYS A 133 10.92 8.51 5.08
C LYS A 133 9.85 7.96 4.13
N LEU A 134 8.64 7.73 4.64
CA LEU A 134 7.49 7.37 3.80
C LEU A 134 7.13 8.58 2.92
N ILE A 135 6.99 8.35 1.61
CA ILE A 135 6.59 9.37 0.64
C ILE A 135 5.31 9.05 -0.11
N ALA A 136 4.94 7.77 -0.18
CA ALA A 136 3.65 7.32 -0.68
C ALA A 136 3.30 5.96 -0.08
N ALA A 137 2.01 5.68 0.03
CA ALA A 137 1.50 4.38 0.47
C ALA A 137 0.13 4.10 -0.16
N ASP A 138 -0.14 2.84 -0.44
CA ASP A 138 -1.43 2.38 -0.93
C ASP A 138 -1.72 0.94 -0.54
N VAL A 139 -2.98 0.58 -0.65
CA VAL A 139 -3.46 -0.80 -0.63
C VAL A 139 -4.04 -1.12 -1.99
N SER A 140 -3.62 -2.22 -2.60
CA SER A 140 -4.03 -2.56 -3.96
C SER A 140 -4.40 -4.04 -4.11
N SER A 141 -5.45 -4.27 -4.92
CA SER A 141 -5.87 -5.57 -5.37
C SER A 141 -4.88 -6.15 -6.39
N PRO A 142 -4.67 -7.48 -6.41
CA PRO A 142 -3.89 -8.14 -7.45
C PRO A 142 -4.62 -8.19 -8.81
N GLN A 143 -5.91 -7.87 -8.84
CA GLN A 143 -6.75 -7.89 -10.05
C GLN A 143 -6.40 -6.70 -10.96
N ALA A 144 -6.47 -6.92 -12.27
CA ALA A 144 -6.12 -5.91 -13.26
C ALA A 144 -7.04 -4.67 -13.25
N ASP A 145 -8.28 -4.84 -12.83
CA ASP A 145 -9.34 -3.85 -12.69
C ASP A 145 -9.81 -3.72 -11.23
N GLY A 146 -8.98 -4.19 -10.30
CA GLY A 146 -9.22 -4.13 -8.88
C GLY A 146 -9.09 -2.71 -8.31
N PHE A 147 -9.16 -2.63 -6.99
CA PHE A 147 -9.09 -1.36 -6.27
C PHE A 147 -7.65 -0.92 -6.00
N VAL A 148 -7.49 0.40 -5.85
CA VAL A 148 -6.35 1.04 -5.16
C VAL A 148 -6.94 2.12 -4.26
N HIS A 149 -6.54 2.13 -3.00
CA HIS A 149 -6.95 3.13 -2.04
C HIS A 149 -5.83 3.50 -1.07
N GLY A 150 -6.02 4.53 -0.27
CA GLY A 150 -5.06 4.98 0.72
C GLY A 150 -4.88 3.97 1.85
N LEU A 151 -3.71 4.01 2.50
CA LEU A 151 -3.34 3.07 3.56
C LEU A 151 -4.30 3.08 4.76
N ARG A 152 -4.94 4.23 5.02
CA ARG A 152 -5.89 4.41 6.14
C ARG A 152 -7.35 4.22 5.75
N GLU A 153 -7.62 4.01 4.48
CA GLU A 153 -8.98 3.73 4.04
C GLU A 153 -9.31 2.26 4.31
N HIS A 154 -10.37 2.04 5.07
CA HIS A 154 -10.93 0.72 5.31
C HIS A 154 -12.27 0.64 4.59
N PRO A 155 -12.32 0.10 3.36
CA PRO A 155 -13.57 -0.11 2.65
C PRO A 155 -14.50 -0.96 3.53
N SER A 156 -15.76 -0.56 3.64
CA SER A 156 -16.77 -1.39 4.28
C SER A 156 -16.87 -2.73 3.56
N GLU A 157 -17.06 -3.83 4.30
CA GLU A 157 -17.39 -5.11 3.71
C GLU A 157 -18.55 -4.94 2.70
N PRO A 158 -18.50 -5.64 1.55
CA PRO A 158 -19.66 -5.67 0.67
C PRO A 158 -20.87 -6.10 1.48
N GLN A 159 -21.84 -5.19 1.66
CA GLN A 159 -23.09 -5.58 2.28
C GLN A 159 -23.79 -6.49 1.29
N ASP A 160 -23.82 -7.80 1.57
CA ASP A 160 -24.74 -8.71 0.93
C ASP A 160 -26.15 -8.19 1.21
N THR A 161 -26.70 -7.50 0.24
CA THR A 161 -28.12 -7.14 0.26
C THR A 161 -28.90 -8.40 -0.10
N PRO A 162 -29.81 -8.89 0.75
CA PRO A 162 -30.62 -10.07 0.50
C PRO A 162 -31.57 -9.90 -0.68
#